data_8f29b345114ea054ade6f2929481811e
#
_entry.id   8f29b345114ea054ade6f2929481811e
#
_cell.length_a   1.000
_cell.length_b   1.000
_cell.length_c   1.000
_cell.angle_alpha   90.00
_cell.angle_beta   90.00
_cell.angle_gamma   90.00
#
_symmetry.space_group_name_H-M   'P 1'
#
loop_
_entity.id
_entity.type
_entity.pdbx_description
1 polymer ?
#
loop_
_entity_poly.entity_id
_entity_poly.type
_entity_poly.pdbx_seq_one_letter_code
_entity_poly.pdbx_strand_id
1 'polypeptide(L)'
;MRRHALFVGVLVLTAAARFAILLTSQTHVHSDEAIIGLMGKHIMEGRYFPFYMYGQPYNAGAAWEAYLAAIAFALFGVSVIALKGCIVVLSLLCVFLFYLMCLALYDQRAAVLATIVFALTPSLLKWHFQVRGYSWYFLSIPVLALLFLSIESTPNRRWPRFFLFGIVSGLSIWSLELGIAFHAALWVLLLMRRGLSLKHLVVALAGFVIGYAPAVAFNITHRFANWRAVFEKTGGGGFARIFRPETAWQIFGTEMPKFFGPDTVLWYYPEKPASGFIFYTIAILAVGVAAWPFIRSPLKVVAAIRGGFVDGDEQRDLLLLLLIMACFVPYVTAPLRVPGYFLAGCFFFAVLNGRLLERCFTSSKLVVRLGGVGIFVAAVITATAVIIDAARRNEIETLTLCDSSEGYCMTRIAGSDLERVENHLREAQMAGVWATVSFVYPLLFECGESFAVSDTIFGYQHRVYPAAIPWREPDPEGHFAIVLENDSPFRAPLEARFLQVTGAAPVINEYGKLAVLEKKAQ
;
A
#
# COMPACT_ATOMS: atom_id res chain seq x y z
N MET A 1 14.13 14.14 -27.46
CA MET A 1 13.75 14.94 -26.28
C MET A 1 12.34 15.56 -26.36
N ARG A 2 11.93 16.24 -27.44
CA ARG A 2 10.59 16.88 -27.53
C ARG A 2 9.40 15.92 -27.35
N ARG A 3 9.52 14.65 -27.78
CA ARG A 3 8.41 13.66 -27.66
C ARG A 3 7.99 13.35 -26.22
N HIS A 4 8.91 13.37 -25.24
CA HIS A 4 8.61 13.02 -23.85
C HIS A 4 8.48 14.24 -22.92
N ALA A 5 8.53 15.46 -23.44
CA ALA A 5 8.51 16.68 -22.63
C ALA A 5 7.26 16.79 -21.73
N LEU A 6 6.10 16.41 -22.28
CA LEU A 6 4.85 16.44 -21.50
C LEU A 6 4.89 15.44 -20.33
N PHE A 7 5.39 14.23 -20.56
CA PHE A 7 5.57 13.24 -19.48
C PHE A 7 6.56 13.75 -18.40
N VAL A 8 7.68 14.35 -18.81
CA VAL A 8 8.63 14.94 -17.86
C VAL A 8 7.96 16.01 -17.02
N GLY A 9 7.13 16.88 -17.63
CA GLY A 9 6.32 17.86 -16.90
C GLY A 9 5.38 17.21 -15.88
N VAL A 10 4.67 16.14 -16.27
CA VAL A 10 3.80 15.37 -15.35
C VAL A 10 4.61 14.77 -14.20
N LEU A 11 5.77 14.18 -14.47
CA LEU A 11 6.63 13.57 -13.44
C LEU A 11 7.15 14.62 -12.45
N VAL A 12 7.59 15.78 -12.95
CA VAL A 12 8.07 16.90 -12.11
C VAL A 12 6.95 17.45 -11.23
N LEU A 13 5.75 17.66 -11.78
CA LEU A 13 4.59 18.12 -11.00
C LEU A 13 4.16 17.08 -9.95
N THR A 14 4.19 15.80 -10.32
CA THR A 14 3.90 14.72 -9.37
C THR A 14 4.93 14.67 -8.25
N ALA A 15 6.23 14.85 -8.57
CA ALA A 15 7.29 14.91 -7.58
C ALA A 15 7.09 16.11 -6.63
N ALA A 16 6.87 17.30 -7.19
CA ALA A 16 6.64 18.52 -6.40
C ALA A 16 5.44 18.37 -5.44
N ALA A 17 4.31 17.84 -5.93
CA ALA A 17 3.13 17.60 -5.09
C ALA A 17 3.41 16.59 -3.98
N ARG A 18 4.10 15.47 -4.28
CA ARG A 18 4.42 14.45 -3.28
C ARG A 18 5.40 14.94 -2.24
N PHE A 19 6.46 15.64 -2.63
CA PHE A 19 7.38 16.22 -1.66
C PHE A 19 6.71 17.32 -0.82
N ALA A 20 5.83 18.13 -1.40
CA ALA A 20 5.06 19.10 -0.63
C ALA A 20 4.22 18.40 0.47
N ILE A 21 3.45 17.35 0.12
CA ILE A 21 2.67 16.57 1.10
C ILE A 21 3.59 15.94 2.16
N LEU A 22 4.72 15.34 1.76
CA LEU A 22 5.68 14.75 2.69
C LEU A 22 6.13 15.75 3.75
N LEU A 23 6.49 16.96 3.31
CA LEU A 23 7.07 17.98 4.20
C LEU A 23 6.04 18.73 5.04
N THR A 24 4.75 18.71 4.64
CA THR A 24 3.69 19.47 5.35
C THR A 24 2.78 18.63 6.22
N SER A 25 2.52 17.39 5.83
CA SER A 25 1.48 16.58 6.47
C SER A 25 1.85 15.14 6.80
N GLN A 26 3.00 14.65 6.31
CA GLN A 26 3.46 13.27 6.58
C GLN A 26 4.66 13.26 7.54
N THR A 27 4.60 14.08 8.59
CA THR A 27 5.70 14.30 9.53
C THR A 27 5.75 13.28 10.67
N HIS A 28 4.72 12.46 10.82
CA HIS A 28 4.61 11.40 11.83
C HIS A 28 4.36 10.04 11.19
N VAL A 29 4.55 8.98 11.98
CA VAL A 29 4.31 7.60 11.56
C VAL A 29 3.18 6.96 12.38
N HIS A 30 2.43 6.05 11.75
CA HIS A 30 1.57 5.13 12.49
C HIS A 30 2.34 3.83 12.85
N SER A 31 1.72 2.94 13.65
CA SER A 31 2.38 1.75 14.21
C SER A 31 3.13 0.89 13.20
N ASP A 32 2.51 0.54 12.03
CA ASP A 32 3.17 -0.30 11.03
C ASP A 32 4.37 0.40 10.39
N GLU A 33 4.26 1.72 10.11
CA GLU A 33 5.35 2.53 9.56
C GLU A 33 6.50 2.64 10.56
N ALA A 34 6.15 2.85 11.84
CA ALA A 34 7.12 2.90 12.92
C ALA A 34 7.89 1.58 13.09
N ILE A 35 7.18 0.43 13.02
CA ILE A 35 7.82 -0.89 13.05
C ILE A 35 8.84 -1.03 11.89
N ILE A 36 8.48 -0.63 10.68
CA ILE A 36 9.39 -0.68 9.53
C ILE A 36 10.56 0.30 9.71
N GLY A 37 10.30 1.48 10.28
CA GLY A 37 11.33 2.44 10.64
C GLY A 37 12.33 1.86 11.67
N LEU A 38 11.84 1.22 12.73
CA LEU A 38 12.66 0.52 13.72
C LEU A 38 13.44 -0.64 13.09
N MET A 39 12.83 -1.42 12.20
CA MET A 39 13.54 -2.44 11.42
C MET A 39 14.69 -1.82 10.62
N GLY A 40 14.45 -0.71 9.95
CA GLY A 40 15.48 0.03 9.19
C GLY A 40 16.63 0.51 10.08
N LYS A 41 16.32 1.05 11.26
CA LYS A 41 17.32 1.44 12.27
C LYS A 41 18.15 0.24 12.73
N HIS A 42 17.50 -0.87 13.08
CA HIS A 42 18.20 -2.07 13.54
C HIS A 42 19.07 -2.70 12.44
N ILE A 43 18.66 -2.65 11.17
CA ILE A 43 19.50 -3.07 10.03
C ILE A 43 20.73 -2.17 9.91
N MET A 44 20.55 -0.85 9.96
CA MET A 44 21.64 0.13 9.88
C MET A 44 22.66 -0.06 11.02
N GLU A 45 22.18 -0.39 12.22
CA GLU A 45 23.01 -0.68 13.41
C GLU A 45 23.63 -2.09 13.37
N GLY A 46 23.32 -2.93 12.39
CA GLY A 46 23.80 -4.30 12.29
C GLY A 46 23.22 -5.28 13.32
N ARG A 47 22.12 -4.90 13.98
CA ARG A 47 21.52 -5.68 15.09
C ARG A 47 20.71 -6.88 14.61
N TYR A 48 19.96 -6.73 13.49
CA TYR A 48 19.10 -7.78 12.97
C TYR A 48 18.76 -7.57 11.50
N PHE A 49 18.66 -8.66 10.73
CA PHE A 49 18.36 -8.65 9.29
C PHE A 49 17.09 -9.46 9.01
N PRO A 50 15.92 -8.84 8.97
CA PRO A 50 14.63 -9.51 8.85
C PRO A 50 14.36 -10.02 7.43
N PHE A 51 13.65 -11.17 7.31
CA PHE A 51 13.04 -11.65 6.06
C PHE A 51 11.63 -11.12 5.84
N TYR A 52 10.92 -10.79 6.93
CA TYR A 52 9.55 -10.35 6.98
C TYR A 52 9.40 -9.21 7.99
N MET A 53 8.21 -8.58 8.00
CA MET A 53 7.89 -7.61 9.03
C MET A 53 8.01 -8.22 10.43
N TYR A 54 8.46 -7.44 11.40
CA TYR A 54 8.55 -7.91 12.78
C TYR A 54 7.20 -8.43 13.28
N GLY A 55 7.22 -9.53 14.03
CA GLY A 55 6.03 -10.17 14.58
C GLY A 55 5.13 -10.89 13.56
N GLN A 56 5.48 -10.88 12.27
CA GLN A 56 4.67 -11.49 11.22
C GLN A 56 5.50 -12.41 10.33
N PRO A 57 5.03 -13.62 10.01
CA PRO A 57 5.71 -14.51 9.07
C PRO A 57 5.29 -14.27 7.60
N TYR A 58 4.86 -13.06 7.26
CA TYR A 58 4.43 -12.62 5.93
C TYR A 58 4.76 -11.14 5.74
N ASN A 59 4.44 -10.57 4.56
CA ASN A 59 4.76 -9.17 4.21
C ASN A 59 6.27 -8.90 4.20
N ALA A 60 6.99 -9.60 3.34
CA ALA A 60 8.42 -9.34 3.11
C ALA A 60 8.68 -7.98 2.46
N GLY A 61 7.65 -7.37 1.85
CA GLY A 61 7.72 -5.99 1.36
C GLY A 61 8.10 -4.99 2.45
N ALA A 62 7.66 -5.22 3.69
CA ALA A 62 8.07 -4.43 4.85
C ALA A 62 9.59 -4.56 5.13
N ALA A 63 10.15 -5.77 4.98
CA ALA A 63 11.60 -5.95 5.09
C ALA A 63 12.34 -5.23 3.96
N TRP A 64 11.83 -5.26 2.71
CA TRP A 64 12.39 -4.49 1.61
C TRP A 64 12.42 -2.99 1.90
N GLU A 65 11.30 -2.44 2.38
CA GLU A 65 11.21 -1.03 2.76
C GLU A 65 12.16 -0.70 3.92
N ALA A 66 12.32 -1.61 4.89
CA ALA A 66 13.27 -1.44 6.00
C ALA A 66 14.73 -1.42 5.53
N TYR A 67 15.14 -2.27 4.58
CA TYR A 67 16.49 -2.23 3.99
C TYR A 67 16.73 -0.90 3.24
N LEU A 68 15.73 -0.39 2.53
CA LEU A 68 15.83 0.92 1.88
C LEU A 68 15.87 2.06 2.89
N ALA A 69 15.07 1.97 3.96
CA ALA A 69 15.09 2.91 5.06
C ALA A 69 16.46 2.92 5.76
N ALA A 70 17.10 1.76 5.95
CA ALA A 70 18.44 1.67 6.51
C ALA A 70 19.48 2.45 5.69
N ILE A 71 19.40 2.36 4.35
CA ILE A 71 20.25 3.15 3.45
C ILE A 71 19.95 4.64 3.60
N ALA A 72 18.66 5.03 3.61
CA ALA A 72 18.24 6.42 3.79
C ALA A 72 18.70 6.97 5.16
N PHE A 73 18.59 6.17 6.21
CA PHE A 73 19.04 6.55 7.56
C PHE A 73 20.56 6.71 7.67
N ALA A 74 21.32 5.87 6.98
CA ALA A 74 22.77 6.01 6.91
C ALA A 74 23.21 7.29 6.18
N LEU A 75 22.42 7.78 5.23
CA LEU A 75 22.73 8.99 4.44
C LEU A 75 22.19 10.27 5.08
N PHE A 76 21.01 10.23 5.68
CA PHE A 76 20.24 11.42 6.08
C PHE A 76 19.90 11.45 7.59
N GLY A 77 20.31 10.43 8.34
CA GLY A 77 19.91 10.23 9.74
C GLY A 77 18.55 9.59 9.91
N VAL A 78 18.30 9.00 11.09
CA VAL A 78 17.02 8.35 11.44
C VAL A 78 15.95 9.42 11.62
N SER A 79 14.96 9.43 10.75
CA SER A 79 13.84 10.38 10.81
C SER A 79 12.65 9.88 9.98
N VAL A 80 11.46 10.40 10.29
CA VAL A 80 10.23 10.14 9.52
C VAL A 80 10.38 10.58 8.06
N ILE A 81 11.03 11.73 7.84
CA ILE A 81 11.25 12.26 6.48
C ILE A 81 12.16 11.34 5.67
N ALA A 82 13.23 10.80 6.26
CA ALA A 82 14.10 9.85 5.57
C ALA A 82 13.36 8.53 5.27
N LEU A 83 12.56 8.03 6.23
CA LEU A 83 11.75 6.83 6.09
C LEU A 83 10.72 6.97 4.95
N LYS A 84 9.87 7.98 5.00
CA LYS A 84 8.82 8.19 4.00
C LYS A 84 9.37 8.73 2.67
N GLY A 85 10.47 9.48 2.72
CA GLY A 85 11.14 10.02 1.53
C GLY A 85 11.62 8.94 0.58
N CYS A 86 12.17 7.83 1.07
CA CYS A 86 12.57 6.72 0.20
C CYS A 86 11.36 6.09 -0.51
N ILE A 87 10.21 6.01 0.15
CA ILE A 87 8.96 5.50 -0.46
C ILE A 87 8.44 6.46 -1.53
N VAL A 88 8.51 7.78 -1.27
CA VAL A 88 8.16 8.79 -2.29
C VAL A 88 9.03 8.64 -3.53
N VAL A 89 10.35 8.45 -3.38
CA VAL A 89 11.26 8.21 -4.51
C VAL A 89 10.88 6.93 -5.28
N LEU A 90 10.61 5.83 -4.59
CA LEU A 90 10.13 4.59 -5.24
C LEU A 90 8.81 4.79 -5.97
N SER A 91 7.92 5.59 -5.40
CA SER A 91 6.65 5.91 -6.03
C SER A 91 6.80 6.70 -7.34
N LEU A 92 7.78 7.59 -7.42
CA LEU A 92 8.12 8.31 -8.66
C LEU A 92 8.74 7.36 -9.71
N LEU A 93 9.58 6.43 -9.29
CA LEU A 93 10.06 5.36 -10.15
C LEU A 93 8.90 4.49 -10.66
N CYS A 94 7.91 4.21 -9.81
CA CYS A 94 6.70 3.48 -10.20
C CYS A 94 5.90 4.25 -11.29
N VAL A 95 5.73 5.57 -11.15
CA VAL A 95 5.09 6.42 -12.17
C VAL A 95 5.85 6.37 -13.49
N PHE A 96 7.18 6.41 -13.44
CA PHE A 96 8.02 6.29 -14.63
C PHE A 96 7.86 4.92 -15.32
N LEU A 97 7.94 3.83 -14.57
CA LEU A 97 7.77 2.47 -15.11
C LEU A 97 6.34 2.25 -15.64
N PHE A 98 5.34 2.81 -14.97
CA PHE A 98 3.96 2.80 -15.44
C PHE A 98 3.80 3.50 -16.79
N TYR A 99 4.43 4.67 -16.97
CA TYR A 99 4.45 5.36 -18.26
C TYR A 99 5.08 4.50 -19.36
N LEU A 100 6.19 3.82 -19.08
CA LEU A 100 6.82 2.91 -20.04
C LEU A 100 5.91 1.71 -20.39
N MET A 101 5.20 1.16 -19.41
CA MET A 101 4.20 0.12 -19.63
C MET A 101 3.08 0.61 -20.55
N CYS A 102 2.56 1.81 -20.30
CA CYS A 102 1.52 2.40 -21.16
C CYS A 102 2.01 2.65 -22.59
N LEU A 103 3.27 3.08 -22.78
CA LEU A 103 3.89 3.24 -24.11
C LEU A 103 4.06 1.90 -24.85
N ALA A 104 4.29 0.81 -24.13
CA ALA A 104 4.37 -0.52 -24.73
C ALA A 104 2.99 -1.06 -25.14
N LEU A 105 1.93 -0.58 -24.50
CA LEU A 105 0.55 -0.98 -24.79
C LEU A 105 -0.08 -0.09 -25.88
N TYR A 106 0.09 1.22 -25.82
CA TYR A 106 -0.63 2.18 -26.66
C TYR A 106 0.30 3.30 -27.14
N ASP A 107 -0.28 4.28 -27.81
CA ASP A 107 0.46 5.45 -28.26
C ASP A 107 0.85 6.40 -27.10
N GLN A 108 1.64 7.40 -27.43
CA GLN A 108 2.16 8.34 -26.45
C GLN A 108 1.05 9.20 -25.81
N ARG A 109 -0.03 9.52 -26.52
CA ARG A 109 -1.13 10.33 -25.98
C ARG A 109 -1.88 9.56 -24.91
N ALA A 110 -2.26 8.32 -25.21
CA ALA A 110 -2.88 7.42 -24.25
C ALA A 110 -1.98 7.17 -23.03
N ALA A 111 -0.66 6.98 -23.25
CA ALA A 111 0.30 6.76 -22.18
C ALA A 111 0.42 7.97 -21.24
N VAL A 112 0.48 9.19 -21.76
CA VAL A 112 0.52 10.40 -20.92
C VAL A 112 -0.78 10.59 -20.14
N LEU A 113 -1.93 10.43 -20.80
CA LEU A 113 -3.24 10.55 -20.14
C LEU A 113 -3.41 9.48 -19.04
N ALA A 114 -3.02 8.24 -19.32
CA ALA A 114 -3.02 7.16 -18.32
C ALA A 114 -2.12 7.52 -17.12
N THR A 115 -0.93 8.08 -17.38
CA THR A 115 0.01 8.48 -16.32
C THR A 115 -0.54 9.62 -15.47
N ILE A 116 -1.21 10.60 -16.09
CA ILE A 116 -1.89 11.66 -15.34
C ILE A 116 -2.98 11.08 -14.45
N VAL A 117 -3.85 10.22 -14.98
CA VAL A 117 -4.90 9.56 -14.20
C VAL A 117 -4.30 8.73 -13.06
N PHE A 118 -3.23 7.96 -13.34
CA PHE A 118 -2.53 7.16 -12.33
C PHE A 118 -1.96 8.02 -11.21
N ALA A 119 -1.27 9.11 -11.55
CA ALA A 119 -0.64 10.02 -10.59
C ALA A 119 -1.66 10.77 -9.73
N LEU A 120 -2.85 11.04 -10.29
CA LEU A 120 -3.91 11.82 -9.67
C LEU A 120 -4.96 10.94 -8.96
N THR A 121 -4.97 9.62 -9.15
CA THR A 121 -5.92 8.74 -8.46
C THR A 121 -5.69 8.81 -6.96
N PRO A 122 -6.67 9.28 -6.15
CA PRO A 122 -6.46 9.57 -4.73
C PRO A 122 -5.98 8.38 -3.90
N SER A 123 -6.54 7.20 -4.13
CA SER A 123 -6.12 5.97 -3.45
C SER A 123 -4.64 5.65 -3.71
N LEU A 124 -4.19 5.73 -4.97
CA LEU A 124 -2.79 5.49 -5.31
C LEU A 124 -1.87 6.57 -4.72
N LEU A 125 -2.29 7.83 -4.76
CA LEU A 125 -1.53 8.93 -4.17
C LEU A 125 -1.19 8.60 -2.71
N LYS A 126 -2.16 8.16 -1.93
CA LYS A 126 -1.97 7.88 -0.52
C LYS A 126 -1.13 6.64 -0.25
N TRP A 127 -1.38 5.52 -0.94
CA TRP A 127 -0.55 4.33 -0.79
C TRP A 127 0.92 4.54 -1.18
N HIS A 128 1.22 5.56 -1.96
CA HIS A 128 2.58 5.97 -2.30
C HIS A 128 3.31 6.78 -1.21
N PHE A 129 2.64 7.12 -0.11
CA PHE A 129 3.25 7.71 1.08
C PHE A 129 3.41 6.74 2.23
N GLN A 130 2.63 5.65 2.24
CA GLN A 130 2.60 4.72 3.35
C GLN A 130 3.74 3.70 3.28
N VAL A 131 4.45 3.58 4.40
CA VAL A 131 5.52 2.58 4.59
C VAL A 131 4.86 1.30 5.13
N ARG A 132 4.35 0.46 4.23
CA ARG A 132 3.56 -0.75 4.59
C ARG A 132 3.96 -2.03 3.85
N GLY A 133 5.08 -2.00 3.15
CA GLY A 133 5.57 -3.16 2.42
C GLY A 133 4.99 -3.31 1.01
N TYR A 134 4.34 -2.29 0.45
CA TYR A 134 3.73 -2.36 -0.89
C TYR A 134 4.61 -1.86 -2.02
N SER A 135 5.67 -1.12 -1.72
CA SER A 135 6.45 -0.39 -2.73
C SER A 135 7.07 -1.30 -3.78
N TRP A 136 7.67 -2.43 -3.37
CA TRP A 136 8.22 -3.40 -4.31
C TRP A 136 7.15 -4.06 -5.15
N TYR A 137 6.03 -4.41 -4.55
CA TYR A 137 4.89 -4.99 -5.27
C TYR A 137 4.40 -4.04 -6.36
N PHE A 138 4.23 -2.76 -6.06
CA PHE A 138 3.81 -1.76 -7.05
C PHE A 138 4.83 -1.60 -8.18
N LEU A 139 6.12 -1.58 -7.88
CA LEU A 139 7.18 -1.54 -8.90
C LEU A 139 7.15 -2.80 -9.80
N SER A 140 6.86 -3.96 -9.22
CA SER A 140 6.87 -5.22 -9.96
C SER A 140 5.74 -5.32 -11.01
N ILE A 141 4.59 -4.65 -10.80
CA ILE A 141 3.45 -4.69 -11.71
C ILE A 141 3.83 -4.17 -13.11
N PRO A 142 4.31 -2.93 -13.30
CA PRO A 142 4.70 -2.45 -14.61
C PRO A 142 5.93 -3.18 -15.17
N VAL A 143 6.87 -3.61 -14.32
CA VAL A 143 8.04 -4.39 -14.76
C VAL A 143 7.61 -5.73 -15.33
N LEU A 144 6.75 -6.47 -14.67
CA LEU A 144 6.24 -7.77 -15.15
C LEU A 144 5.40 -7.62 -16.41
N ALA A 145 4.57 -6.58 -16.47
CA ALA A 145 3.81 -6.29 -17.69
C ALA A 145 4.74 -5.98 -18.87
N LEU A 146 5.79 -5.17 -18.67
CA LEU A 146 6.80 -4.87 -19.70
C LEU A 146 7.57 -6.13 -20.14
N LEU A 147 7.98 -6.97 -19.20
CA LEU A 147 8.64 -8.24 -19.51
C LEU A 147 7.70 -9.18 -20.26
N PHE A 148 6.45 -9.31 -19.84
CA PHE A 148 5.43 -10.10 -20.53
C PHE A 148 5.23 -9.61 -21.97
N LEU A 149 4.98 -8.31 -22.19
CA LEU A 149 4.81 -7.72 -23.51
C LEU A 149 6.07 -7.89 -24.37
N SER A 150 7.25 -7.79 -23.78
CA SER A 150 8.52 -8.01 -24.46
C SER A 150 8.76 -9.48 -24.88
N ILE A 151 8.25 -10.43 -24.08
CA ILE A 151 8.24 -11.86 -24.44
C ILE A 151 7.22 -12.09 -25.53
N GLU A 152 6.04 -11.48 -25.45
CA GLU A 152 4.98 -11.55 -26.44
C GLU A 152 5.42 -11.09 -27.84
N SER A 153 6.14 -9.97 -27.92
CA SER A 153 6.59 -9.40 -29.20
C SER A 153 7.75 -10.15 -29.86
N THR A 154 8.56 -10.91 -29.09
CA THR A 154 9.76 -11.59 -29.63
C THR A 154 10.03 -12.93 -28.94
N PRO A 155 9.20 -13.97 -29.18
CA PRO A 155 9.23 -15.21 -28.39
C PRO A 155 10.51 -16.04 -28.54
N ASN A 156 11.13 -16.04 -29.73
CA ASN A 156 12.10 -17.08 -30.09
C ASN A 156 13.58 -16.79 -29.75
N ARG A 157 13.93 -15.64 -29.17
CA ARG A 157 15.36 -15.27 -29.12
C ARG A 157 15.94 -14.82 -27.78
N ARG A 158 15.19 -14.76 -26.67
CA ARG A 158 15.77 -14.12 -25.47
C ARG A 158 15.39 -14.82 -24.17
N TRP A 159 15.96 -15.99 -23.92
CA TRP A 159 15.89 -16.68 -22.63
C TRP A 159 16.13 -15.75 -21.39
N PRO A 160 16.97 -14.66 -21.44
CA PRO A 160 17.12 -13.80 -20.28
C PRO A 160 15.83 -13.11 -19.84
N ARG A 161 14.92 -12.82 -20.76
CA ARG A 161 13.61 -12.19 -20.40
C ARG A 161 12.72 -13.13 -19.61
N PHE A 162 12.70 -14.42 -19.97
CA PHE A 162 11.99 -15.46 -19.22
C PHE A 162 12.58 -15.63 -17.83
N PHE A 163 13.91 -15.61 -17.73
CA PHE A 163 14.62 -15.71 -16.46
C PHE A 163 14.30 -14.50 -15.57
N LEU A 164 14.38 -13.28 -16.10
CA LEU A 164 14.03 -12.05 -15.37
C LEU A 164 12.55 -11.99 -14.98
N PHE A 165 11.65 -12.43 -15.89
CA PHE A 165 10.23 -12.54 -15.57
C PHE A 165 10.00 -13.49 -14.38
N GLY A 166 10.69 -14.61 -14.35
CA GLY A 166 10.68 -15.54 -13.22
C GLY A 166 11.19 -14.88 -11.94
N ILE A 167 12.39 -14.27 -11.97
CA ILE A 167 12.97 -13.61 -10.78
C ILE A 167 12.03 -12.54 -10.23
N VAL A 168 11.54 -11.64 -11.06
CA VAL A 168 10.65 -10.55 -10.62
C VAL A 168 9.33 -11.12 -10.09
N SER A 169 8.77 -12.18 -10.71
CA SER A 169 7.59 -12.87 -10.19
C SER A 169 7.84 -13.46 -8.81
N GLY A 170 8.96 -14.16 -8.62
CA GLY A 170 9.31 -14.77 -7.34
C GLY A 170 9.53 -13.74 -6.23
N LEU A 171 10.31 -12.70 -6.50
CA LEU A 171 10.54 -11.58 -5.58
C LEU A 171 9.23 -10.86 -5.22
N SER A 172 8.35 -10.65 -6.21
CA SER A 172 7.09 -9.95 -5.99
C SER A 172 6.12 -10.76 -5.12
N ILE A 173 6.00 -12.08 -5.34
CA ILE A 173 5.17 -12.95 -4.50
C ILE A 173 5.75 -13.07 -3.10
N TRP A 174 7.09 -13.13 -2.95
CA TRP A 174 7.71 -13.08 -1.64
C TRP A 174 7.42 -11.74 -0.94
N SER A 175 7.53 -10.63 -1.66
CA SER A 175 7.24 -9.30 -1.09
C SER A 175 5.80 -9.17 -0.60
N LEU A 176 4.83 -9.62 -1.40
CA LEU A 176 3.40 -9.53 -1.06
C LEU A 176 2.63 -10.71 -1.68
N GLU A 177 2.27 -11.66 -0.86
CA GLU A 177 1.59 -12.90 -1.26
C GLU A 177 0.22 -12.66 -1.92
N LEU A 178 -0.41 -11.52 -1.61
CA LEU A 178 -1.69 -11.10 -2.22
C LEU A 178 -1.59 -10.90 -3.75
N GLY A 179 -0.38 -10.67 -4.25
CA GLY A 179 -0.13 -10.58 -5.70
C GLY A 179 -0.28 -11.88 -6.47
N ILE A 180 -0.40 -13.03 -5.81
CA ILE A 180 -0.36 -14.36 -6.45
C ILE A 180 -1.34 -14.51 -7.61
N ALA A 181 -2.56 -13.95 -7.50
CA ALA A 181 -3.57 -14.08 -8.55
C ALA A 181 -3.20 -13.31 -9.83
N PHE A 182 -2.63 -12.11 -9.69
CA PHE A 182 -2.09 -11.33 -10.81
C PHE A 182 -0.94 -12.08 -11.49
N HIS A 183 0.01 -12.62 -10.70
CA HIS A 183 1.13 -13.38 -11.24
C HIS A 183 0.66 -14.66 -11.91
N ALA A 184 -0.25 -15.41 -11.28
CA ALA A 184 -0.83 -16.62 -11.85
C ALA A 184 -1.50 -16.33 -13.20
N ALA A 185 -2.23 -15.21 -13.32
CA ALA A 185 -2.82 -14.82 -14.60
C ALA A 185 -1.76 -14.59 -15.68
N LEU A 186 -0.67 -13.86 -15.38
CA LEU A 186 0.42 -13.65 -16.35
C LEU A 186 1.09 -14.98 -16.74
N TRP A 187 1.33 -15.88 -15.78
CA TRP A 187 1.91 -17.20 -16.04
C TRP A 187 0.97 -18.06 -16.89
N VAL A 188 -0.34 -18.09 -16.60
CA VAL A 188 -1.33 -18.81 -17.40
C VAL A 188 -1.39 -18.27 -18.83
N LEU A 189 -1.44 -16.94 -19.01
CA LEU A 189 -1.42 -16.32 -20.32
C LEU A 189 -0.15 -16.65 -21.10
N LEU A 190 1.01 -16.67 -20.43
CA LEU A 190 2.27 -17.07 -21.02
C LEU A 190 2.24 -18.55 -21.46
N LEU A 191 1.72 -19.45 -20.62
CA LEU A 191 1.60 -20.89 -20.92
C LEU A 191 0.63 -21.20 -22.07
N MET A 192 -0.44 -20.40 -22.21
CA MET A 192 -1.42 -20.57 -23.30
C MET A 192 -0.89 -20.13 -24.66
N ARG A 193 0.29 -19.49 -24.69
CA ARG A 193 0.87 -18.99 -25.92
C ARG A 193 1.40 -20.13 -26.80
N ARG A 194 1.08 -20.04 -28.09
CA ARG A 194 1.64 -20.95 -29.12
C ARG A 194 3.15 -20.67 -29.30
N GLY A 195 3.93 -21.75 -29.39
CA GLY A 195 5.37 -21.68 -29.62
C GLY A 195 6.24 -21.49 -28.38
N LEU A 196 5.66 -21.54 -27.16
CA LEU A 196 6.44 -21.62 -25.94
C LEU A 196 7.12 -22.99 -25.84
N SER A 197 8.46 -23.00 -25.79
CA SER A 197 9.21 -24.25 -25.61
C SER A 197 9.38 -24.59 -24.12
N LEU A 198 9.47 -25.87 -23.81
CA LEU A 198 9.77 -26.35 -22.44
C LEU A 198 11.02 -25.68 -21.86
N LYS A 199 12.04 -25.41 -22.68
CA LYS A 199 13.26 -24.70 -22.26
C LYS A 199 12.95 -23.31 -21.68
N HIS A 200 12.07 -22.53 -22.31
CA HIS A 200 11.71 -21.20 -21.81
C HIS A 200 10.96 -21.28 -20.48
N LEU A 201 10.08 -22.27 -20.34
CA LEU A 201 9.36 -22.51 -19.10
C LEU A 201 10.32 -22.89 -17.96
N VAL A 202 11.25 -23.81 -18.22
CA VAL A 202 12.28 -24.22 -17.22
C VAL A 202 13.13 -23.02 -16.79
N VAL A 203 13.54 -22.17 -17.74
CA VAL A 203 14.32 -20.96 -17.43
C VAL A 203 13.51 -19.97 -16.59
N ALA A 204 12.23 -19.77 -16.91
CA ALA A 204 11.37 -18.89 -16.11
C ALA A 204 11.14 -19.45 -14.71
N LEU A 205 10.90 -20.77 -14.57
CA LEU A 205 10.77 -21.43 -13.28
C LEU A 205 12.05 -21.37 -12.46
N ALA A 206 13.23 -21.56 -13.08
CA ALA A 206 14.52 -21.39 -12.40
C ALA A 206 14.67 -19.94 -11.86
N GLY A 207 14.32 -18.95 -12.67
CA GLY A 207 14.27 -17.55 -12.21
C GLY A 207 13.30 -17.36 -11.05
N PHE A 208 12.11 -17.94 -11.12
CA PHE A 208 11.12 -17.87 -10.05
C PHE A 208 11.62 -18.45 -8.73
N VAL A 209 12.23 -19.64 -8.77
CA VAL A 209 12.81 -20.28 -7.59
C VAL A 209 13.89 -19.41 -6.96
N ILE A 210 14.74 -18.79 -7.77
CA ILE A 210 15.78 -17.86 -7.28
C ILE A 210 15.13 -16.62 -6.65
N GLY A 211 14.15 -16.00 -7.30
CA GLY A 211 13.44 -14.85 -6.76
C GLY A 211 12.66 -15.16 -5.48
N TYR A 212 12.10 -16.35 -5.36
CA TYR A 212 11.33 -16.80 -4.19
C TYR A 212 12.20 -17.50 -3.11
N ALA A 213 13.50 -17.65 -3.35
CA ALA A 213 14.43 -18.36 -2.45
C ALA A 213 14.41 -17.85 -1.00
N PRO A 214 14.31 -16.54 -0.71
CA PRO A 214 14.23 -16.07 0.68
C PRO A 214 13.00 -16.61 1.42
N ALA A 215 11.84 -16.69 0.76
CA ALA A 215 10.64 -17.29 1.34
C ALA A 215 10.81 -18.79 1.59
N VAL A 216 11.44 -19.51 0.66
CA VAL A 216 11.74 -20.93 0.82
C VAL A 216 12.67 -21.15 2.01
N ALA A 217 13.77 -20.39 2.10
CA ALA A 217 14.72 -20.46 3.19
C ALA A 217 14.05 -20.20 4.55
N PHE A 218 13.21 -19.16 4.63
CA PHE A 218 12.47 -18.86 5.84
C PHE A 218 11.51 -20.00 6.22
N ASN A 219 10.76 -20.53 5.27
CA ASN A 219 9.79 -21.61 5.54
C ASN A 219 10.49 -22.88 6.06
N ILE A 220 11.65 -23.25 5.49
CA ILE A 220 12.43 -24.39 5.96
C ILE A 220 12.91 -24.19 7.41
N THR A 221 13.44 -23.01 7.73
CA THR A 221 13.99 -22.70 9.05
C THR A 221 12.92 -22.44 10.11
N HIS A 222 11.72 -21.98 9.73
CA HIS A 222 10.61 -21.61 10.63
C HIS A 222 9.39 -22.54 10.52
N ARG A 223 9.60 -23.82 10.20
CA ARG A 223 8.54 -24.86 10.17
C ARG A 223 7.32 -24.45 9.32
N PHE A 224 7.55 -23.86 8.15
CA PHE A 224 6.52 -23.41 7.20
C PHE A 224 5.56 -22.33 7.76
N ALA A 225 6.05 -21.48 8.66
CA ALA A 225 5.24 -20.46 9.31
C ALA A 225 4.61 -19.47 8.32
N ASN A 226 5.32 -19.04 7.27
CA ASN A 226 4.76 -18.15 6.25
C ASN A 226 3.60 -18.82 5.49
N TRP A 227 3.81 -20.04 4.98
CA TRP A 227 2.77 -20.73 4.22
C TRP A 227 1.52 -20.99 5.07
N ARG A 228 1.69 -21.41 6.33
CA ARG A 228 0.54 -21.60 7.25
C ARG A 228 -0.24 -20.30 7.44
N ALA A 229 0.44 -19.20 7.73
CA ALA A 229 -0.20 -17.90 7.93
C ALA A 229 -0.94 -17.41 6.67
N VAL A 230 -0.38 -17.63 5.48
CA VAL A 230 -1.02 -17.27 4.22
C VAL A 230 -2.25 -18.13 3.96
N PHE A 231 -2.17 -19.45 4.16
CA PHE A 231 -3.32 -20.35 3.99
C PHE A 231 -4.44 -20.09 4.99
N GLU A 232 -4.13 -19.81 6.24
CA GLU A 232 -5.12 -19.43 7.26
C GLU A 232 -5.86 -18.13 6.88
N LYS A 233 -5.15 -17.14 6.36
CA LYS A 233 -5.74 -15.87 5.92
C LYS A 233 -6.59 -15.99 4.65
N THR A 234 -6.27 -16.91 3.75
CA THR A 234 -6.98 -17.07 2.47
C THR A 234 -8.13 -18.08 2.53
N GLY A 235 -8.14 -18.96 3.52
CA GLY A 235 -9.03 -20.14 3.57
C GLY A 235 -10.50 -19.89 3.92
N GLY A 236 -10.92 -18.66 4.24
CA GLY A 236 -12.26 -18.41 4.79
C GLY A 236 -13.34 -17.85 3.87
N GLY A 237 -12.98 -17.36 2.69
CA GLY A 237 -13.91 -16.68 1.77
C GLY A 237 -14.13 -17.44 0.46
N GLY A 238 -15.26 -18.10 0.31
CA GLY A 238 -15.58 -18.78 -0.96
C GLY A 238 -15.94 -17.78 -2.07
N PHE A 239 -15.45 -18.02 -3.31
CA PHE A 239 -15.76 -17.25 -4.52
C PHE A 239 -17.28 -17.15 -4.80
N ALA A 240 -18.05 -18.12 -4.32
CA ALA A 240 -19.51 -18.14 -4.44
C ALA A 240 -20.23 -16.95 -3.75
N ARG A 241 -19.56 -16.25 -2.83
CA ARG A 241 -20.14 -15.07 -2.17
C ARG A 241 -20.42 -13.92 -3.13
N ILE A 242 -19.64 -13.78 -4.23
CA ILE A 242 -19.83 -12.72 -5.25
C ILE A 242 -21.20 -12.80 -5.90
N PHE A 243 -21.74 -14.01 -6.06
CA PHE A 243 -23.01 -14.22 -6.72
C PHE A 243 -24.23 -13.89 -5.84
N ARG A 244 -24.01 -13.46 -4.59
CA ARG A 244 -25.09 -12.94 -3.73
C ARG A 244 -25.33 -11.47 -4.09
N PRO A 245 -26.58 -11.06 -4.41
CA PRO A 245 -26.89 -9.68 -4.81
C PRO A 245 -26.43 -8.63 -3.79
N GLU A 246 -26.57 -8.94 -2.48
CA GLU A 246 -26.15 -8.04 -1.40
C GLU A 246 -24.62 -7.84 -1.40
N THR A 247 -23.86 -8.93 -1.59
CA THR A 247 -22.39 -8.86 -1.65
C THR A 247 -21.93 -8.12 -2.89
N ALA A 248 -22.57 -8.37 -4.05
CA ALA A 248 -22.27 -7.63 -5.27
C ALA A 248 -22.57 -6.14 -5.12
N TRP A 249 -23.71 -5.78 -4.53
CA TRP A 249 -24.04 -4.38 -4.25
C TRP A 249 -23.03 -3.74 -3.27
N GLN A 250 -22.68 -4.42 -2.20
CA GLN A 250 -21.68 -3.95 -1.26
C GLN A 250 -20.33 -3.67 -1.94
N ILE A 251 -19.86 -4.59 -2.79
CA ILE A 251 -18.59 -4.43 -3.52
C ILE A 251 -18.69 -3.28 -4.53
N PHE A 252 -19.62 -3.36 -5.46
CA PHE A 252 -19.66 -2.44 -6.62
C PHE A 252 -20.37 -1.12 -6.33
N GLY A 253 -21.36 -1.10 -5.43
CA GLY A 253 -22.12 0.10 -5.08
C GLY A 253 -21.53 0.88 -3.91
N THR A 254 -20.76 0.25 -3.05
CA THR A 254 -20.26 0.88 -1.82
C THR A 254 -18.73 0.87 -1.74
N GLU A 255 -18.08 -0.30 -1.80
CA GLU A 255 -16.65 -0.42 -1.54
C GLU A 255 -15.80 0.12 -2.69
N MET A 256 -16.16 -0.19 -3.96
CA MET A 256 -15.39 0.29 -5.11
C MET A 256 -15.42 1.82 -5.29
N PRO A 257 -16.57 2.52 -5.19
CA PRO A 257 -16.56 3.98 -5.21
C PRO A 257 -15.66 4.59 -4.14
N LYS A 258 -15.70 4.04 -2.94
CA LYS A 258 -14.84 4.43 -1.84
C LYS A 258 -13.37 4.17 -2.14
N PHE A 259 -13.05 3.01 -2.72
CA PHE A 259 -11.72 2.60 -3.08
C PHE A 259 -11.01 3.57 -4.04
N PHE A 260 -11.73 4.23 -4.94
CA PHE A 260 -11.18 5.25 -5.83
C PHE A 260 -11.08 6.64 -5.19
N GLY A 261 -11.59 6.82 -3.97
CA GLY A 261 -11.58 8.08 -3.22
C GLY A 261 -10.37 8.25 -2.29
N PRO A 262 -10.20 9.44 -1.70
CA PRO A 262 -9.13 9.72 -0.74
C PRO A 262 -9.30 9.00 0.60
N ASP A 263 -10.54 8.63 0.92
CA ASP A 263 -10.90 8.08 2.22
C ASP A 263 -10.63 6.57 2.35
N THR A 264 -10.10 5.93 1.31
CA THR A 264 -9.77 4.50 1.29
C THR A 264 -8.49 4.13 2.02
N VAL A 265 -7.98 5.02 2.79
CA VAL A 265 -6.69 4.88 3.40
C VAL A 265 -6.68 3.97 4.55
N LEU A 266 -7.73 3.96 5.30
CA LEU A 266 -7.83 3.15 6.47
C LEU A 266 -8.89 2.11 6.31
N TRP A 267 -8.58 1.03 6.89
CA TRP A 267 -9.16 -0.26 6.83
C TRP A 267 -10.68 -0.28 7.09
N TYR A 268 -11.27 0.78 7.67
CA TYR A 268 -12.58 0.64 8.29
C TYR A 268 -13.65 1.69 7.98
N TYR A 269 -13.33 2.96 7.65
CA TYR A 269 -14.40 3.95 7.46
C TYR A 269 -14.10 5.04 6.42
N PRO A 270 -14.99 5.23 5.44
CA PRO A 270 -14.98 6.36 4.55
C PRO A 270 -16.07 7.36 4.94
N GLU A 271 -15.67 8.54 5.33
CA GLU A 271 -16.62 9.61 5.63
C GLU A 271 -17.19 10.32 4.37
N LYS A 272 -16.49 10.28 3.23
CA LYS A 272 -16.88 11.03 2.03
C LYS A 272 -16.71 10.24 0.73
N PRO A 273 -17.69 9.42 0.32
CA PRO A 273 -17.61 8.63 -0.91
C PRO A 273 -17.63 9.47 -2.19
N ALA A 274 -18.06 10.76 -2.14
CA ALA A 274 -18.32 11.57 -3.33
C ALA A 274 -17.10 11.78 -4.23
N SER A 275 -15.90 11.94 -3.66
CA SER A 275 -14.68 12.17 -4.43
C SER A 275 -14.21 10.95 -5.24
N GLY A 276 -14.55 9.74 -4.79
CA GLY A 276 -14.24 8.51 -5.51
C GLY A 276 -15.13 8.23 -6.71
N PHE A 277 -16.35 8.76 -6.71
CA PHE A 277 -17.33 8.46 -7.76
C PHE A 277 -16.88 8.89 -9.16
N ILE A 278 -16.16 9.99 -9.29
CA ILE A 278 -15.65 10.46 -10.59
C ILE A 278 -14.69 9.43 -11.16
N PHE A 279 -13.66 9.04 -10.40
CA PHE A 279 -12.67 8.06 -10.84
C PHE A 279 -13.29 6.69 -11.08
N TYR A 280 -14.23 6.28 -10.24
CA TYR A 280 -14.96 5.03 -10.38
C TYR A 280 -15.85 5.02 -11.63
N THR A 281 -16.56 6.10 -11.90
CA THR A 281 -17.40 6.23 -13.10
C THR A 281 -16.56 6.15 -14.37
N ILE A 282 -15.41 6.85 -14.40
CA ILE A 282 -14.48 6.77 -15.54
C ILE A 282 -14.00 5.32 -15.72
N ALA A 283 -13.66 4.63 -14.62
CA ALA A 283 -13.19 3.24 -14.66
C ALA A 283 -14.26 2.28 -15.20
N ILE A 284 -15.52 2.41 -14.77
CA ILE A 284 -16.64 1.60 -15.29
C ILE A 284 -16.85 1.86 -16.78
N LEU A 285 -16.86 3.12 -17.21
CA LEU A 285 -17.01 3.47 -18.63
C LEU A 285 -15.86 2.92 -19.46
N ALA A 286 -14.63 3.01 -18.97
CA ALA A 286 -13.45 2.49 -19.67
C ALA A 286 -13.50 0.96 -19.82
N VAL A 287 -13.89 0.24 -18.75
CA VAL A 287 -14.10 -1.20 -18.78
C VAL A 287 -15.23 -1.57 -19.75
N GLY A 288 -16.36 -0.86 -19.71
CA GLY A 288 -17.48 -1.09 -20.61
C GLY A 288 -17.09 -0.93 -22.09
N VAL A 289 -16.35 0.14 -22.42
CA VAL A 289 -15.85 0.37 -23.78
C VAL A 289 -14.85 -0.70 -24.21
N ALA A 290 -13.93 -1.09 -23.33
CA ALA A 290 -12.94 -2.14 -23.60
C ALA A 290 -13.57 -3.53 -23.75
N ALA A 291 -14.60 -3.84 -22.94
CA ALA A 291 -15.30 -5.14 -22.97
C ALA A 291 -16.29 -5.28 -24.14
N TRP A 292 -16.79 -4.17 -24.69
CA TRP A 292 -17.85 -4.16 -25.68
C TRP A 292 -17.61 -5.05 -26.91
N PRO A 293 -16.42 -5.06 -27.55
CA PRO A 293 -16.13 -5.95 -28.69
C PRO A 293 -16.27 -7.44 -28.34
N PHE A 294 -15.96 -7.82 -27.10
CA PHE A 294 -15.98 -9.20 -26.62
C PHE A 294 -17.39 -9.63 -26.20
N ILE A 295 -18.20 -8.73 -25.68
CA ILE A 295 -19.61 -8.97 -25.37
C ILE A 295 -20.39 -9.26 -26.70
N ARG A 296 -20.11 -8.47 -27.75
CA ARG A 296 -20.73 -8.67 -29.07
C ARG A 296 -20.25 -9.93 -29.81
N SER A 297 -19.03 -10.34 -29.56
CA SER A 297 -18.43 -11.50 -30.24
C SER A 297 -17.49 -12.27 -29.30
N PRO A 298 -18.03 -13.19 -28.46
CA PRO A 298 -17.22 -13.95 -27.49
C PRO A 298 -16.09 -14.76 -28.12
N LEU A 299 -16.23 -15.18 -29.39
CA LEU A 299 -15.16 -15.88 -30.10
C LEU A 299 -13.89 -15.06 -30.27
N LYS A 300 -13.98 -13.72 -30.23
CA LYS A 300 -12.81 -12.82 -30.22
C LYS A 300 -11.93 -13.06 -29.00
N VAL A 301 -12.50 -13.43 -27.86
CA VAL A 301 -11.71 -13.76 -26.64
C VAL A 301 -10.78 -14.94 -26.93
N VAL A 302 -11.33 -16.02 -27.51
CA VAL A 302 -10.55 -17.22 -27.84
C VAL A 302 -9.49 -16.90 -28.89
N ALA A 303 -9.86 -16.10 -29.91
CA ALA A 303 -8.92 -15.69 -30.95
C ALA A 303 -7.77 -14.85 -30.40
N ALA A 304 -8.05 -13.88 -29.50
CA ALA A 304 -7.04 -13.04 -28.89
C ALA A 304 -6.09 -13.83 -27.98
N ILE A 305 -6.62 -14.73 -27.13
CA ILE A 305 -5.80 -15.59 -26.28
C ILE A 305 -4.87 -16.48 -27.12
N ARG A 306 -5.36 -17.01 -28.26
CA ARG A 306 -4.55 -17.85 -29.14
C ARG A 306 -3.58 -17.09 -30.04
N GLY A 307 -3.91 -15.87 -30.42
CA GLY A 307 -3.13 -15.00 -31.33
C GLY A 307 -2.06 -14.17 -30.64
N GLY A 308 -2.18 -13.95 -29.33
CA GLY A 308 -1.33 -13.05 -28.55
C GLY A 308 -1.99 -11.70 -28.28
N PHE A 309 -1.37 -10.92 -27.38
CA PHE A 309 -1.95 -9.69 -26.83
C PHE A 309 -1.31 -8.40 -27.36
N VAL A 310 -0.41 -8.49 -28.35
CA VAL A 310 0.41 -7.35 -28.81
C VAL A 310 -0.08 -6.75 -30.12
N ASP A 311 -0.75 -7.56 -30.96
CA ASP A 311 -0.97 -7.23 -32.37
C ASP A 311 -2.11 -6.23 -32.65
N GLY A 312 -2.91 -5.89 -31.65
CA GLY A 312 -4.01 -4.94 -31.81
C GLY A 312 -4.56 -4.38 -30.51
N ASP A 313 -5.27 -3.27 -30.62
CA ASP A 313 -5.85 -2.57 -29.46
C ASP A 313 -6.88 -3.43 -28.72
N GLU A 314 -7.72 -4.21 -29.43
CA GLU A 314 -8.70 -5.10 -28.81
C GLU A 314 -7.99 -6.17 -27.96
N GLN A 315 -6.88 -6.76 -28.45
CA GLN A 315 -6.11 -7.76 -27.70
C GLN A 315 -5.47 -7.16 -26.44
N ARG A 316 -4.97 -5.95 -26.51
CA ARG A 316 -4.41 -5.21 -25.37
C ARG A 316 -5.50 -4.85 -24.35
N ASP A 317 -6.65 -4.37 -24.83
CA ASP A 317 -7.83 -4.12 -23.99
C ASP A 317 -8.26 -5.42 -23.25
N LEU A 318 -8.28 -6.59 -23.93
CA LEU A 318 -8.57 -7.88 -23.31
C LEU A 318 -7.54 -8.27 -22.25
N LEU A 319 -6.25 -8.11 -22.53
CA LEU A 319 -5.19 -8.36 -21.54
C LEU A 319 -5.45 -7.58 -20.26
N LEU A 320 -5.73 -6.28 -20.38
CA LEU A 320 -6.00 -5.43 -19.21
C LEU A 320 -7.26 -5.87 -18.45
N LEU A 321 -8.32 -6.25 -19.15
CA LEU A 321 -9.54 -6.80 -18.52
C LEU A 321 -9.26 -8.08 -17.75
N LEU A 322 -8.48 -9.01 -18.32
CA LEU A 322 -8.11 -10.27 -17.65
C LEU A 322 -7.25 -10.00 -16.40
N LEU A 323 -6.32 -9.04 -16.47
CA LEU A 323 -5.50 -8.65 -15.32
C LEU A 323 -6.32 -7.95 -14.24
N ILE A 324 -7.28 -7.10 -14.59
CA ILE A 324 -8.24 -6.51 -13.63
C ILE A 324 -9.03 -7.62 -12.93
N MET A 325 -9.58 -8.57 -13.70
CA MET A 325 -10.32 -9.71 -13.15
C MET A 325 -9.46 -10.54 -12.20
N ALA A 326 -8.20 -10.80 -12.56
CA ALA A 326 -7.27 -11.52 -11.69
C ALA A 326 -7.01 -10.78 -10.37
N CYS A 327 -6.90 -9.45 -10.41
CA CYS A 327 -6.72 -8.63 -9.19
C CYS A 327 -7.97 -8.63 -8.29
N PHE A 328 -9.16 -8.88 -8.86
CA PHE A 328 -10.39 -9.01 -8.06
C PHE A 328 -10.42 -10.30 -7.24
N VAL A 329 -9.77 -11.37 -7.68
CA VAL A 329 -9.83 -12.69 -7.02
C VAL A 329 -9.42 -12.60 -5.54
N PRO A 330 -8.23 -12.09 -5.15
CA PRO A 330 -7.85 -12.03 -3.74
C PRO A 330 -8.74 -11.09 -2.94
N TYR A 331 -9.23 -9.99 -3.54
CA TYR A 331 -10.13 -9.06 -2.87
C TYR A 331 -11.47 -9.70 -2.49
N VAL A 332 -12.04 -10.50 -3.38
CA VAL A 332 -13.37 -11.10 -3.17
C VAL A 332 -13.32 -12.35 -2.32
N THR A 333 -12.22 -13.10 -2.40
CA THR A 333 -12.04 -14.35 -1.67
C THR A 333 -11.52 -14.16 -0.25
N ALA A 334 -10.93 -13.01 0.08
CA ALA A 334 -10.43 -12.73 1.41
C ALA A 334 -11.56 -12.74 2.46
N PRO A 335 -11.32 -13.29 3.66
CA PRO A 335 -12.28 -13.25 4.76
C PRO A 335 -12.63 -11.81 5.16
N LEU A 336 -11.63 -10.96 5.20
CA LEU A 336 -11.75 -9.52 5.41
C LEU A 336 -11.38 -8.80 4.10
N ARG A 337 -12.33 -8.07 3.53
CA ARG A 337 -12.09 -7.27 2.33
C ARG A 337 -11.36 -5.98 2.68
N VAL A 338 -10.09 -5.94 2.36
CA VAL A 338 -9.24 -4.77 2.55
C VAL A 338 -9.00 -4.13 1.19
N PRO A 339 -9.25 -2.83 1.03
CA PRO A 339 -9.04 -2.13 -0.24
C PRO A 339 -7.64 -2.35 -0.83
N GLY A 340 -6.61 -2.45 0.01
CA GLY A 340 -5.24 -2.76 -0.39
C GLY A 340 -5.08 -4.02 -1.24
N TYR A 341 -5.99 -4.99 -1.13
CA TYR A 341 -5.91 -6.24 -1.89
C TYR A 341 -6.24 -6.05 -3.39
N PHE A 342 -6.90 -4.96 -3.73
CA PHE A 342 -7.25 -4.63 -5.12
C PHE A 342 -6.35 -3.56 -5.76
N LEU A 343 -5.40 -2.98 -5.04
CA LEU A 343 -4.57 -1.86 -5.52
C LEU A 343 -3.88 -2.11 -6.86
N ALA A 344 -3.46 -3.36 -7.14
CA ALA A 344 -2.90 -3.72 -8.43
C ALA A 344 -3.87 -3.47 -9.60
N GLY A 345 -5.17 -3.66 -9.38
CA GLY A 345 -6.20 -3.38 -10.38
C GLY A 345 -6.24 -1.92 -10.81
N CYS A 346 -5.90 -0.97 -9.90
CA CYS A 346 -5.85 0.46 -10.22
C CYS A 346 -4.85 0.79 -11.34
N PHE A 347 -3.77 0.05 -11.46
CA PHE A 347 -2.81 0.23 -12.55
C PHE A 347 -3.50 0.02 -13.91
N PHE A 348 -4.21 -1.07 -14.05
CA PHE A 348 -4.88 -1.45 -15.31
C PHE A 348 -6.11 -0.59 -15.59
N PHE A 349 -6.84 -0.17 -14.55
CA PHE A 349 -7.89 0.82 -14.70
C PHE A 349 -7.34 2.17 -15.19
N ALA A 350 -6.22 2.64 -14.65
CA ALA A 350 -5.61 3.89 -15.09
C ALA A 350 -5.19 3.82 -16.57
N VAL A 351 -4.69 2.66 -17.05
CA VAL A 351 -4.37 2.46 -18.47
C VAL A 351 -5.64 2.55 -19.33
N LEU A 352 -6.71 1.84 -18.97
CA LEU A 352 -7.97 1.88 -19.70
C LEU A 352 -8.61 3.28 -19.67
N ASN A 353 -8.52 4.01 -18.55
CA ASN A 353 -8.99 5.38 -18.43
C ASN A 353 -8.24 6.33 -19.37
N GLY A 354 -6.90 6.22 -19.43
CA GLY A 354 -6.10 6.99 -20.37
C GLY A 354 -6.46 6.71 -21.82
N ARG A 355 -6.70 5.43 -22.16
CA ARG A 355 -7.15 5.02 -23.49
C ARG A 355 -8.56 5.54 -23.82
N LEU A 356 -9.47 5.51 -22.87
CA LEU A 356 -10.83 6.09 -23.04
C LEU A 356 -10.73 7.59 -23.31
N LEU A 357 -9.96 8.34 -22.52
CA LEU A 357 -9.78 9.78 -22.69
C LEU A 357 -9.15 10.10 -24.04
N GLU A 358 -8.16 9.35 -24.49
CA GLU A 358 -7.54 9.51 -25.79
C GLU A 358 -8.57 9.34 -26.92
N ARG A 359 -9.37 8.28 -26.87
CA ARG A 359 -10.49 8.05 -27.82
C ARG A 359 -11.52 9.17 -27.79
N CYS A 360 -11.84 9.72 -26.61
CA CYS A 360 -12.74 10.86 -26.51
C CYS A 360 -12.15 12.10 -27.15
N PHE A 361 -10.88 12.43 -26.85
CA PHE A 361 -10.21 13.64 -27.35
C PHE A 361 -9.97 13.63 -28.87
N THR A 362 -9.80 12.46 -29.45
CA THR A 362 -9.60 12.25 -30.91
C THR A 362 -10.90 12.05 -31.66
N SER A 363 -12.05 11.96 -30.97
CA SER A 363 -13.37 11.75 -31.59
C SER A 363 -13.75 12.90 -32.52
N SER A 364 -14.28 12.56 -33.69
CA SER A 364 -14.87 13.54 -34.62
C SER A 364 -16.17 14.17 -34.09
N LYS A 365 -16.87 13.48 -33.17
CA LYS A 365 -18.11 13.97 -32.55
C LYS A 365 -17.80 14.96 -31.44
N LEU A 366 -18.19 16.23 -31.64
CA LEU A 366 -17.95 17.31 -30.69
C LEU A 366 -18.45 16.99 -29.27
N VAL A 367 -19.66 16.41 -29.14
CA VAL A 367 -20.25 16.04 -27.85
C VAL A 367 -19.37 15.04 -27.08
N VAL A 368 -18.83 14.02 -27.77
CA VAL A 368 -17.91 13.03 -27.16
C VAL A 368 -16.63 13.69 -26.69
N ARG A 369 -16.08 14.59 -27.53
CA ARG A 369 -14.85 15.32 -27.20
C ARG A 369 -15.04 16.26 -26.00
N LEU A 370 -16.12 17.03 -25.98
CA LEU A 370 -16.45 17.91 -24.87
C LEU A 370 -16.74 17.12 -23.58
N GLY A 371 -17.45 15.99 -23.69
CA GLY A 371 -17.67 15.07 -22.56
C GLY A 371 -16.36 14.55 -21.98
N GLY A 372 -15.42 14.11 -22.82
CA GLY A 372 -14.10 13.66 -22.40
C GLY A 372 -13.29 14.76 -21.70
N VAL A 373 -13.31 15.99 -22.24
CA VAL A 373 -12.67 17.15 -21.61
C VAL A 373 -13.30 17.45 -20.26
N GLY A 374 -14.64 17.48 -20.18
CA GLY A 374 -15.36 17.74 -18.93
C GLY A 374 -15.02 16.72 -17.83
N ILE A 375 -15.02 15.43 -18.17
CA ILE A 375 -14.66 14.35 -17.25
C ILE A 375 -13.19 14.50 -16.79
N PHE A 376 -12.26 14.76 -17.70
CA PHE A 376 -10.85 14.94 -17.36
C PHE A 376 -10.64 16.15 -16.44
N VAL A 377 -11.24 17.29 -16.75
CA VAL A 377 -11.17 18.50 -15.91
C VAL A 377 -11.76 18.24 -14.52
N ALA A 378 -12.91 17.55 -14.43
CA ALA A 378 -13.50 17.17 -13.15
C ALA A 378 -12.58 16.27 -12.32
N ALA A 379 -11.93 15.29 -12.96
CA ALA A 379 -10.95 14.41 -12.29
C ALA A 379 -9.73 15.21 -11.77
N VAL A 380 -9.20 16.15 -12.57
CA VAL A 380 -8.06 17.00 -12.17
C VAL A 380 -8.46 17.92 -11.00
N ILE A 381 -9.63 18.55 -11.06
CA ILE A 381 -10.12 19.41 -9.97
C ILE A 381 -10.28 18.61 -8.68
N THR A 382 -10.92 17.44 -8.76
CA THR A 382 -11.12 16.55 -7.60
C THR A 382 -9.78 16.11 -7.00
N ALA A 383 -8.85 15.67 -7.83
CA ALA A 383 -7.54 15.25 -7.37
C ALA A 383 -6.75 16.41 -6.74
N THR A 384 -6.81 17.60 -7.34
CA THR A 384 -6.16 18.80 -6.80
C THR A 384 -6.73 19.16 -5.42
N ALA A 385 -8.06 19.10 -5.27
CA ALA A 385 -8.69 19.32 -3.98
C ALA A 385 -8.24 18.30 -2.92
N VAL A 386 -8.10 17.02 -3.31
CA VAL A 386 -7.58 15.96 -2.44
C VAL A 386 -6.12 16.22 -2.06
N ILE A 387 -5.28 16.61 -3.00
CA ILE A 387 -3.86 16.93 -2.75
C ILE A 387 -3.73 18.10 -1.77
N ILE A 388 -4.52 19.15 -1.96
CA ILE A 388 -4.52 20.31 -1.07
C ILE A 388 -5.02 19.93 0.32
N ASP A 389 -6.08 19.13 0.41
CA ASP A 389 -6.59 18.63 1.70
C ASP A 389 -5.56 17.76 2.40
N ALA A 390 -4.94 16.81 1.68
CA ALA A 390 -3.88 15.96 2.20
C ALA A 390 -2.66 16.76 2.70
N ALA A 391 -2.27 17.82 1.99
CA ALA A 391 -1.16 18.68 2.41
C ALA A 391 -1.46 19.54 3.65
N ARG A 392 -2.75 19.73 3.98
CA ARG A 392 -3.18 20.51 5.15
C ARG A 392 -3.40 19.68 6.39
N ARG A 393 -3.64 18.36 6.25
CA ARG A 393 -3.98 17.47 7.35
C ARG A 393 -2.73 16.74 7.82
N ASN A 394 -2.12 17.26 8.88
CA ASN A 394 -1.09 16.54 9.62
C ASN A 394 -1.77 15.74 10.75
N GLU A 395 -2.39 14.62 10.38
CA GLU A 395 -3.14 13.75 11.28
C GLU A 395 -2.59 12.33 11.23
N ILE A 396 -2.49 11.71 12.40
CA ILE A 396 -2.15 10.29 12.57
C ILE A 396 -3.45 9.56 12.80
N GLU A 397 -3.62 8.47 12.09
CA GLU A 397 -4.77 7.60 12.28
C GLU A 397 -4.38 6.46 13.21
N THR A 398 -5.13 6.31 14.29
CA THR A 398 -4.88 5.32 15.34
C THR A 398 -6.08 4.39 15.50
N LEU A 399 -5.79 3.15 15.91
CA LEU A 399 -6.80 2.20 16.33
C LEU A 399 -7.03 2.38 17.82
N THR A 400 -8.23 2.80 18.21
CA THR A 400 -8.63 2.90 19.61
C THR A 400 -9.64 1.81 19.96
N LEU A 401 -9.70 1.40 21.22
CA LEU A 401 -10.80 0.57 21.71
C LEU A 401 -12.05 1.41 21.82
N CYS A 402 -13.15 0.92 21.23
CA CYS A 402 -14.45 1.56 21.36
C CYS A 402 -15.20 1.00 22.56
N ASP A 403 -16.09 1.82 23.11
CA ASP A 403 -17.02 1.45 24.18
C ASP A 403 -18.08 0.43 23.72
N SER A 404 -18.17 0.16 22.43
CA SER A 404 -19.13 -0.77 21.83
C SER A 404 -18.54 -2.16 21.68
N SER A 405 -19.41 -3.18 21.74
CA SER A 405 -19.11 -4.60 21.50
C SER A 405 -18.43 -4.92 20.15
N GLU A 406 -18.12 -3.92 19.35
CA GLU A 406 -17.53 -4.04 18.02
C GLU A 406 -15.99 -3.93 17.97
N GLY A 407 -15.31 -3.76 19.10
CA GLY A 407 -13.86 -3.89 19.21
C GLY A 407 -13.08 -2.60 18.99
N TYR A 408 -12.54 -2.34 17.80
CA TYR A 408 -11.64 -1.21 17.54
C TYR A 408 -12.30 -0.14 16.69
N CYS A 409 -12.16 1.11 17.10
CA CYS A 409 -12.50 2.31 16.32
C CYS A 409 -11.25 2.97 15.76
N MET A 410 -11.42 3.68 14.66
CA MET A 410 -10.38 4.53 14.11
C MET A 410 -10.54 5.95 14.64
N THR A 411 -9.51 6.47 15.28
CA THR A 411 -9.44 7.85 15.74
C THR A 411 -8.36 8.60 14.94
N ARG A 412 -8.56 9.89 14.71
CA ARG A 412 -7.57 10.79 14.13
C ARG A 412 -7.02 11.70 15.20
N ILE A 413 -5.70 11.73 15.32
CA ILE A 413 -4.97 12.56 16.26
C ILE A 413 -4.14 13.55 15.47
N ALA A 414 -4.18 14.81 15.86
CA ALA A 414 -3.33 15.82 15.24
C ALA A 414 -1.84 15.49 15.50
N GLY A 415 -1.01 15.58 14.47
CA GLY A 415 0.43 15.37 14.63
C GLY A 415 1.06 16.30 15.68
N SER A 416 0.55 17.54 15.77
CA SER A 416 0.97 18.48 16.82
C SER A 416 0.64 18.02 18.24
N ASP A 417 -0.37 17.15 18.43
CA ASP A 417 -0.68 16.61 19.75
C ASP A 417 0.37 15.55 20.14
N LEU A 418 0.72 14.67 19.20
CA LEU A 418 1.78 13.69 19.43
C LEU A 418 3.14 14.37 19.65
N GLU A 419 3.50 15.35 18.83
CA GLU A 419 4.74 16.12 18.97
C GLU A 419 4.85 16.77 20.36
N ARG A 420 3.76 17.34 20.89
CA ARG A 420 3.75 17.91 22.26
C ARG A 420 3.94 16.83 23.31
N VAL A 421 3.33 15.66 23.15
CA VAL A 421 3.54 14.52 24.05
C VAL A 421 5.00 14.07 24.01
N GLU A 422 5.58 13.90 22.84
CA GLU A 422 6.99 13.48 22.69
C GLU A 422 7.97 14.47 23.31
N ASN A 423 7.75 15.78 23.10
CA ASN A 423 8.57 16.82 23.69
C ASN A 423 8.46 16.80 25.21
N HIS A 424 7.23 16.66 25.75
CA HIS A 424 7.02 16.53 27.19
C HIS A 424 7.77 15.32 27.77
N LEU A 425 7.65 14.14 27.15
CA LEU A 425 8.32 12.91 27.61
C LEU A 425 9.85 13.04 27.60
N ARG A 426 10.43 13.73 26.60
CA ARG A 426 11.87 13.99 26.52
C ARG A 426 12.33 15.02 27.57
N GLU A 427 11.60 16.13 27.71
CA GLU A 427 11.92 17.20 28.67
C GLU A 427 11.84 16.71 30.12
N ALA A 428 10.82 15.88 30.40
CA ALA A 428 10.65 15.26 31.70
C ALA A 428 11.64 14.11 31.96
N GLN A 429 12.49 13.75 30.99
CA GLN A 429 13.47 12.64 31.09
C GLN A 429 12.84 11.34 31.58
N MET A 430 11.69 10.97 31.00
CA MET A 430 11.00 9.72 31.37
C MET A 430 11.90 8.50 31.13
N ALA A 431 11.97 7.61 32.12
CA ALA A 431 12.68 6.33 31.99
C ALA A 431 11.85 5.28 31.26
N GLY A 432 10.52 5.35 31.39
CA GLY A 432 9.59 4.43 30.78
C GLY A 432 8.23 5.06 30.47
N VAL A 433 7.56 4.52 29.48
CA VAL A 433 6.23 4.95 29.04
C VAL A 433 5.36 3.73 28.77
N TRP A 434 4.17 3.69 29.36
CA TRP A 434 3.12 2.80 28.88
C TRP A 434 2.21 3.57 27.94
N ALA A 435 1.95 2.99 26.78
CA ALA A 435 1.11 3.61 25.78
C ALA A 435 0.12 2.60 25.19
N THR A 436 -1.02 3.05 24.68
CA THR A 436 -1.88 2.18 23.90
C THR A 436 -1.13 1.65 22.67
N VAL A 437 -1.50 0.48 22.18
CA VAL A 437 -0.81 -0.24 21.08
C VAL A 437 -0.53 0.65 19.87
N SER A 438 -1.38 1.64 19.63
CA SER A 438 -1.23 2.59 18.52
C SER A 438 -0.03 3.54 18.66
N PHE A 439 0.42 3.80 19.88
CA PHE A 439 1.51 4.74 20.15
C PHE A 439 2.83 4.10 20.57
N VAL A 440 2.83 2.82 20.95
CA VAL A 440 4.06 2.13 21.38
C VAL A 440 5.18 2.27 20.36
N TYR A 441 4.92 1.88 19.12
CA TYR A 441 5.96 1.89 18.07
C TYR A 441 6.25 3.28 17.52
N PRO A 442 5.27 4.18 17.31
CA PRO A 442 5.54 5.59 16.99
C PRO A 442 6.45 6.25 18.00
N LEU A 443 6.15 6.16 19.31
CA LEU A 443 7.00 6.73 20.37
C LEU A 443 8.40 6.11 20.39
N LEU A 444 8.53 4.77 20.22
CA LEU A 444 9.84 4.12 20.13
C LEU A 444 10.67 4.64 18.96
N PHE A 445 10.05 4.78 17.78
CA PHE A 445 10.74 5.22 16.57
C PHE A 445 11.08 6.70 16.62
N GLU A 446 10.10 7.58 16.91
CA GLU A 446 10.27 9.03 16.86
C GLU A 446 11.12 9.53 18.02
N CYS A 447 11.07 8.87 19.19
CA CYS A 447 11.97 9.15 20.31
C CYS A 447 13.30 8.37 20.25
N GLY A 448 13.56 7.61 19.19
CA GLY A 448 14.85 6.95 18.94
C GLY A 448 15.19 5.84 19.94
N GLU A 449 14.19 5.19 20.56
CA GLU A 449 14.35 4.17 21.63
C GLU A 449 15.08 4.74 22.87
N SER A 450 14.93 6.03 23.15
CA SER A 450 15.60 6.70 24.29
C SER A 450 15.06 6.26 25.65
N PHE A 451 13.82 5.77 25.71
CA PHE A 451 13.18 5.23 26.90
C PHE A 451 12.43 3.93 26.57
N ALA A 452 12.09 3.15 27.61
CA ALA A 452 11.30 1.95 27.46
C ALA A 452 9.83 2.31 27.13
N VAL A 453 9.20 1.66 26.16
CA VAL A 453 7.76 1.82 25.85
C VAL A 453 7.10 0.47 25.77
N SER A 454 5.92 0.33 26.41
CA SER A 454 5.15 -0.92 26.42
C SER A 454 3.64 -0.68 26.45
N ASP A 455 2.86 -1.67 26.04
CA ASP A 455 1.41 -1.70 26.12
C ASP A 455 0.88 -2.68 27.20
N THR A 456 1.76 -3.26 27.98
CA THR A 456 1.41 -4.34 28.93
C THR A 456 0.44 -3.90 30.03
N ILE A 457 0.44 -2.62 30.43
CA ILE A 457 -0.49 -2.10 31.41
C ILE A 457 -1.96 -2.17 30.94
N PHE A 458 -2.18 -2.19 29.63
CA PHE A 458 -3.51 -2.30 28.99
C PHE A 458 -3.93 -3.76 28.78
N GLY A 459 -3.15 -4.73 29.25
CA GLY A 459 -3.42 -6.15 29.06
C GLY A 459 -3.00 -6.71 27.70
N TYR A 460 -2.32 -5.92 26.88
CA TYR A 460 -1.78 -6.36 25.61
C TYR A 460 -0.36 -6.89 25.77
N GLN A 461 0.07 -7.80 24.89
CA GLN A 461 1.43 -8.30 24.81
C GLN A 461 1.91 -8.32 23.35
N HIS A 462 1.67 -7.24 22.62
CA HIS A 462 2.10 -7.12 21.23
C HIS A 462 3.58 -6.79 21.11
N ARG A 463 4.42 -7.73 21.52
CA ARG A 463 5.87 -7.63 21.28
C ARG A 463 6.17 -8.12 19.88
N VAL A 464 6.39 -7.22 18.96
CA VAL A 464 6.78 -7.57 17.58
C VAL A 464 8.28 -7.71 17.41
N TYR A 465 9.08 -7.27 18.38
CA TYR A 465 10.54 -7.38 18.29
C TYR A 465 11.00 -8.84 18.28
N PRO A 466 11.94 -9.21 17.40
CA PRO A 466 12.55 -10.52 17.43
C PRO A 466 13.34 -10.71 18.73
N ALA A 467 13.45 -11.96 19.20
CA ALA A 467 14.15 -12.30 20.44
C ALA A 467 15.63 -11.82 20.47
N ALA A 468 16.24 -11.60 19.31
CA ALA A 468 17.58 -11.05 19.18
C ALA A 468 17.70 -9.57 19.57
N ILE A 469 16.57 -8.84 19.62
CA ILE A 469 16.56 -7.42 20.01
C ILE A 469 15.94 -7.32 21.40
N PRO A 470 16.69 -6.83 22.40
CA PRO A 470 16.19 -6.68 23.76
C PRO A 470 14.98 -5.75 23.81
N TRP A 471 13.89 -6.22 24.37
CA TRP A 471 12.74 -5.40 24.73
C TRP A 471 12.92 -4.88 26.15
N ARG A 472 12.66 -3.59 26.35
CA ARG A 472 12.69 -2.97 27.68
C ARG A 472 11.26 -2.70 28.12
N GLU A 473 10.89 -3.23 29.29
CA GLU A 473 9.64 -2.87 29.96
C GLU A 473 9.88 -1.61 30.80
N PRO A 474 8.89 -0.70 30.87
CA PRO A 474 8.93 0.41 31.83
C PRO A 474 8.98 -0.11 33.27
N ASP A 475 9.82 0.54 34.09
CA ASP A 475 9.89 0.24 35.52
C ASP A 475 8.78 0.99 36.26
N PRO A 476 7.85 0.29 36.95
CA PRO A 476 6.77 0.93 37.70
C PRO A 476 7.25 1.69 38.95
N GLU A 477 8.47 1.43 39.45
CA GLU A 477 9.07 2.15 40.55
C GLU A 477 9.87 3.37 40.07
N GLY A 478 10.22 3.43 38.79
CA GLY A 478 10.97 4.49 38.14
C GLY A 478 10.13 5.72 37.81
N HIS A 479 10.76 6.65 37.08
CA HIS A 479 10.09 7.83 36.51
C HIS A 479 9.40 7.43 35.22
N PHE A 480 8.08 7.29 35.24
CA PHE A 480 7.29 6.81 34.13
C PHE A 480 6.04 7.66 33.83
N ALA A 481 5.54 7.53 32.62
CA ALA A 481 4.26 8.10 32.18
C ALA A 481 3.35 7.03 31.54
N ILE A 482 2.05 7.33 31.50
CA ILE A 482 1.06 6.58 30.71
C ILE A 482 0.50 7.52 29.66
N VAL A 483 0.58 7.13 28.38
CA VAL A 483 0.04 7.88 27.24
C VAL A 483 -1.16 7.15 26.68
N LEU A 484 -2.29 7.85 26.58
CA LEU A 484 -3.54 7.32 26.05
C LEU A 484 -4.40 8.44 25.44
N GLU A 485 -5.46 8.03 24.75
CA GLU A 485 -6.46 8.97 24.23
C GLU A 485 -7.33 9.50 25.39
N ASN A 486 -7.73 10.78 25.34
CA ASN A 486 -8.54 11.42 26.40
C ASN A 486 -9.88 10.76 26.64
N ASP A 487 -10.48 10.22 25.58
CA ASP A 487 -11.75 9.49 25.58
C ASP A 487 -11.57 7.97 25.72
N SER A 488 -10.38 7.51 26.08
CA SER A 488 -10.10 6.08 26.25
C SER A 488 -10.91 5.48 27.39
N PRO A 489 -11.56 4.33 27.18
CA PRO A 489 -12.27 3.60 28.25
C PRO A 489 -11.33 3.11 29.37
N PHE A 490 -10.02 3.09 29.11
CA PHE A 490 -9.01 2.73 30.12
C PHE A 490 -8.62 3.88 31.03
N ARG A 491 -9.02 5.12 30.76
CA ARG A 491 -8.55 6.30 31.53
C ARG A 491 -8.88 6.17 33.01
N ALA A 492 -10.14 6.06 33.37
CA ALA A 492 -10.54 5.99 34.78
C ALA A 492 -9.98 4.74 35.52
N PRO A 493 -10.01 3.52 34.95
CA PRO A 493 -9.34 2.36 35.54
C PRO A 493 -7.84 2.56 35.76
N LEU A 494 -7.14 3.22 34.85
CA LEU A 494 -5.71 3.47 34.96
C LEU A 494 -5.37 4.54 35.98
N GLU A 495 -6.15 5.61 36.10
CA GLU A 495 -6.02 6.61 37.17
C GLU A 495 -6.18 5.95 38.55
N ALA A 496 -7.18 5.10 38.73
CA ALA A 496 -7.36 4.34 39.96
C ALA A 496 -6.19 3.40 40.26
N ARG A 497 -5.69 2.69 39.26
CA ARG A 497 -4.52 1.80 39.40
C ARG A 497 -3.25 2.57 39.66
N PHE A 498 -3.07 3.72 39.03
CA PHE A 498 -1.93 4.61 39.26
C PHE A 498 -1.87 5.04 40.72
N LEU A 499 -3.03 5.44 41.30
CA LEU A 499 -3.13 5.79 42.72
C LEU A 499 -2.77 4.61 43.64
N GLN A 500 -3.23 3.39 43.31
CA GLN A 500 -2.89 2.19 44.09
C GLN A 500 -1.38 1.87 44.08
N VAL A 501 -0.73 2.03 42.93
CA VAL A 501 0.71 1.69 42.77
C VAL A 501 1.60 2.77 43.35
N THR A 502 1.29 4.05 43.12
CA THR A 502 2.16 5.15 43.47
C THR A 502 1.82 5.82 44.81
N GLY A 503 0.66 5.51 45.39
CA GLY A 503 0.13 6.17 46.59
C GLY A 503 -0.33 7.62 46.38
N ALA A 504 -0.29 8.14 45.15
CA ALA A 504 -0.69 9.50 44.80
C ALA A 504 -1.50 9.51 43.49
N ALA A 505 -2.42 10.47 43.37
CA ALA A 505 -3.14 10.67 42.11
C ALA A 505 -2.16 11.15 41.03
N PRO A 506 -2.35 10.71 39.76
CA PRO A 506 -1.50 11.19 38.67
C PRO A 506 -1.68 12.69 38.42
N VAL A 507 -0.63 13.36 37.98
CA VAL A 507 -0.74 14.61 37.24
C VAL A 507 -1.16 14.30 35.84
N ILE A 508 -2.20 14.95 35.34
CA ILE A 508 -2.74 14.72 34.01
C ILE A 508 -2.44 15.93 33.14
N ASN A 509 -1.62 15.73 32.13
CA ASN A 509 -1.32 16.73 31.11
C ASN A 509 -2.06 16.37 29.84
N GLU A 510 -2.96 17.27 29.40
CA GLU A 510 -3.78 17.03 28.19
C GLU A 510 -3.20 17.78 26.98
N TYR A 511 -3.04 17.04 25.88
CA TYR A 511 -2.52 17.51 24.60
C TYR A 511 -3.52 17.20 23.49
N GLY A 512 -4.55 18.05 23.35
CA GLY A 512 -5.64 17.83 22.41
C GLY A 512 -6.41 16.54 22.70
N LYS A 513 -6.28 15.53 21.84
CA LYS A 513 -6.91 14.23 22.03
C LYS A 513 -6.09 13.23 22.88
N LEU A 514 -4.90 13.61 23.32
CA LEU A 514 -4.01 12.76 24.11
C LEU A 514 -3.90 13.23 25.55
N ALA A 515 -3.72 12.29 26.47
CA ALA A 515 -3.41 12.54 27.86
C ALA A 515 -2.11 11.81 28.23
N VAL A 516 -1.31 12.49 29.07
CA VAL A 516 -0.13 11.94 29.74
C VAL A 516 -0.41 11.93 31.23
N LEU A 517 -0.44 10.73 31.83
CA LEU A 517 -0.56 10.53 33.27
C LEU A 517 0.83 10.29 33.84
N GLU A 518 1.26 11.09 34.76
CA GLU A 518 2.60 11.00 35.36
C GLU A 518 2.59 11.21 36.88
N LYS A 519 3.66 10.76 37.53
CA LYS A 519 3.87 11.04 38.96
C LYS A 519 4.29 12.49 39.14
N LYS A 520 3.68 13.18 40.10
CA LYS A 520 4.11 14.54 40.46
C LYS A 520 5.61 14.55 40.79
N ALA A 521 6.38 15.39 40.13
CA ALA A 521 7.78 15.58 40.47
C ALA A 521 7.87 16.00 41.93
N GLN A 522 8.64 15.27 42.72
CA GLN A 522 8.91 15.62 44.15
C GLN A 522 9.88 16.77 44.22
#